data_45e6bdb7496ac2e8ce2aba92400a2f08
#
_entry.id   45e6bdb7496ac2e8ce2aba92400a2f08
#
_cell.length_a   1.000
_cell.length_b   1.000
_cell.length_c   1.000
_cell.angle_alpha   90.00
_cell.angle_beta   90.00
_cell.angle_gamma   90.00
#
_symmetry.space_group_name_H-M   'P 1'
#
loop_
_entity.id
_entity.type
_entity.pdbx_description
1 polymer ?
#
loop_
_entity_poly.entity_id
_entity_poly.type
_entity_poly.pdbx_seq_one_letter_code
_entity_poly.pdbx_strand_id
1 'polypeptide(L)'
;MTKKQTNFFWASYADLMTSLFFIMLVLFVLVIAMMKRQQAATELQLKRIKEIQSAVRELPPAYFAYDSVYKRFSLKQNIEFVINKDELKNTNDKTYLLKVGRAIKGLTDVLKKKYSGQDIRYVILIEGMSSADNYKNNYLLSYARAWAVKKLWDKNDIVLDPSVCEIQISGSGTGGVGRLEYDISNQRILIQVIPKIGTLE
;
A
#
# COMPACT_ATOMS: atom_id res chain seq x y z
N MET A 1 52.13 -68.82 5.46
CA MET A 1 50.70 -68.40 5.35
C MET A 1 50.56 -67.09 6.09
N THR A 2 50.59 -66.00 5.36
CA THR A 2 50.40 -64.66 5.89
C THR A 2 48.92 -64.37 6.03
N LYS A 3 48.41 -64.20 7.26
CA LYS A 3 47.07 -63.76 7.54
C LYS A 3 46.86 -62.33 7.01
N LYS A 4 46.00 -62.17 5.98
CA LYS A 4 45.51 -60.87 5.52
C LYS A 4 44.69 -60.25 6.68
N GLN A 5 45.24 -59.27 7.36
CA GLN A 5 44.47 -58.41 8.24
C GLN A 5 43.52 -57.63 7.36
N THR A 6 42.26 -58.00 7.38
CA THR A 6 41.18 -57.24 6.78
C THR A 6 41.06 -55.90 7.52
N ASN A 7 41.33 -54.80 6.84
CA ASN A 7 41.22 -53.44 7.38
C ASN A 7 39.72 -53.10 7.66
N PHE A 8 39.25 -53.56 8.82
CA PHE A 8 37.88 -53.33 9.31
C PHE A 8 37.62 -51.84 9.48
N PHE A 9 38.65 -51.06 9.69
CA PHE A 9 38.59 -49.61 9.86
C PHE A 9 38.06 -48.90 8.62
N TRP A 10 38.45 -49.27 7.42
CA TRP A 10 37.99 -48.65 6.17
C TRP A 10 36.51 -48.93 5.87
N ALA A 11 36.01 -50.08 6.21
CA ALA A 11 34.63 -50.45 6.04
C ALA A 11 33.72 -49.59 6.95
N SER A 12 34.08 -49.46 8.23
CA SER A 12 33.32 -48.61 9.18
C SER A 12 33.38 -47.12 8.82
N TYR A 13 34.53 -46.65 8.33
CA TYR A 13 34.67 -45.27 7.88
C TYR A 13 33.81 -44.98 6.64
N ALA A 14 33.82 -45.89 5.66
CA ALA A 14 33.00 -45.77 4.46
C ALA A 14 31.49 -45.76 4.79
N ASP A 15 31.03 -46.60 5.72
CA ASP A 15 29.66 -46.67 6.17
C ASP A 15 29.22 -45.35 6.86
N LEU A 16 30.07 -44.82 7.75
CA LEU A 16 29.82 -43.54 8.41
C LEU A 16 29.76 -42.38 7.42
N MET A 17 30.64 -42.33 6.43
CA MET A 17 30.64 -41.30 5.39
C MET A 17 29.42 -41.43 4.49
N THR A 18 29.00 -42.63 4.15
CA THR A 18 27.82 -42.89 3.33
C THR A 18 26.53 -42.48 4.06
N SER A 19 26.41 -42.83 5.35
CA SER A 19 25.28 -42.45 6.16
C SER A 19 25.20 -40.91 6.34
N LEU A 20 26.34 -40.24 6.59
CA LEU A 20 26.40 -38.79 6.68
C LEU A 20 26.01 -38.15 5.35
N PHE A 21 26.47 -38.69 4.23
CA PHE A 21 26.08 -38.21 2.89
C PHE A 21 24.58 -38.31 2.67
N PHE A 22 23.95 -39.42 3.02
CA PHE A 22 22.50 -39.58 2.88
C PHE A 22 21.72 -38.61 3.79
N ILE A 23 22.17 -38.39 5.02
CA ILE A 23 21.54 -37.39 5.90
C ILE A 23 21.63 -35.99 5.29
N MET A 24 22.80 -35.60 4.80
CA MET A 24 22.98 -34.30 4.12
C MET A 24 22.14 -34.19 2.87
N LEU A 25 21.99 -35.24 2.09
CA LEU A 25 21.17 -35.28 0.89
C LEU A 25 19.69 -35.10 1.24
N VAL A 26 19.20 -35.79 2.26
CA VAL A 26 17.78 -35.61 2.72
C VAL A 26 17.56 -34.22 3.23
N LEU A 27 18.44 -33.65 4.03
CA LEU A 27 18.34 -32.27 4.51
C LEU A 27 18.34 -31.28 3.35
N PHE A 28 19.20 -31.48 2.34
CA PHE A 28 19.25 -30.63 1.16
C PHE A 28 17.92 -30.64 0.38
N VAL A 29 17.34 -31.83 0.17
CA VAL A 29 16.02 -31.96 -0.49
C VAL A 29 14.93 -31.28 0.32
N LEU A 30 14.93 -31.41 1.65
CA LEU A 30 13.97 -30.73 2.52
C LEU A 30 14.11 -29.21 2.42
N VAL A 31 15.33 -28.67 2.45
CA VAL A 31 15.58 -27.23 2.29
C VAL A 31 15.07 -26.73 0.96
N ILE A 32 15.34 -27.44 -0.15
CA ILE A 32 14.82 -27.07 -1.48
C ILE A 32 13.28 -27.08 -1.49
N ALA A 33 12.66 -28.10 -0.90
CA ALA A 33 11.20 -28.17 -0.83
C ALA A 33 10.59 -27.00 -0.03
N MET A 34 11.21 -26.63 1.09
CA MET A 34 10.81 -25.45 1.88
C MET A 34 11.00 -24.16 1.10
N MET A 35 12.13 -23.98 0.44
CA MET A 35 12.40 -22.80 -0.41
C MET A 35 11.37 -22.67 -1.53
N LYS A 36 11.04 -23.74 -2.23
CA LYS A 36 10.00 -23.72 -3.29
C LYS A 36 8.62 -23.31 -2.76
N ARG A 37 8.24 -23.78 -1.56
CA ARG A 37 6.98 -23.37 -0.93
C ARG A 37 6.98 -21.88 -0.59
N GLN A 38 8.06 -21.35 -0.04
CA GLN A 38 8.18 -19.92 0.26
C GLN A 38 8.15 -19.07 -1.01
N GLN A 39 8.86 -19.49 -2.07
CA GLN A 39 8.84 -18.79 -3.36
C GLN A 39 7.44 -18.73 -3.96
N ALA A 40 6.70 -19.83 -3.97
CA ALA A 40 5.34 -19.86 -4.48
C ALA A 40 4.39 -18.92 -3.71
N ALA A 41 4.51 -18.87 -2.37
CA ALA A 41 3.75 -17.94 -1.56
C ALA A 41 4.10 -16.49 -1.87
N THR A 42 5.39 -16.17 -2.01
CA THR A 42 5.87 -14.82 -2.32
C THR A 42 5.45 -14.37 -3.72
N GLU A 43 5.52 -15.25 -4.71
CA GLU A 43 5.07 -14.96 -6.09
C GLU A 43 3.57 -14.66 -6.14
N LEU A 44 2.76 -15.42 -5.41
CA LEU A 44 1.32 -15.18 -5.33
C LEU A 44 1.02 -13.81 -4.71
N GLN A 45 1.73 -13.43 -3.66
CA GLN A 45 1.59 -12.12 -3.03
C GLN A 45 2.02 -10.98 -3.98
N LEU A 46 3.16 -11.13 -4.66
CA LEU A 46 3.65 -10.17 -5.65
C LEU A 46 2.64 -10.00 -6.81
N LYS A 47 2.05 -11.10 -7.28
CA LYS A 47 1.01 -11.07 -8.30
C LYS A 47 -0.20 -10.28 -7.81
N ARG A 48 -0.67 -10.54 -6.58
CA ARG A 48 -1.78 -9.80 -5.95
C ARG A 48 -1.49 -8.31 -5.84
N ILE A 49 -0.30 -7.93 -5.38
CA ILE A 49 0.12 -6.51 -5.29
C ILE A 49 0.07 -5.85 -6.66
N LYS A 50 0.61 -6.50 -7.70
CA LYS A 50 0.59 -5.98 -9.08
C LYS A 50 -0.82 -5.83 -9.63
N GLU A 51 -1.69 -6.79 -9.40
CA GLU A 51 -3.10 -6.73 -9.82
C GLU A 51 -3.85 -5.58 -9.13
N ILE A 52 -3.62 -5.37 -7.83
CA ILE A 52 -4.20 -4.27 -7.08
C ILE A 52 -3.66 -2.92 -7.57
N GLN A 53 -2.36 -2.81 -7.78
CA GLN A 53 -1.76 -1.60 -8.35
C GLN A 53 -2.30 -1.30 -9.75
N SER A 54 -2.54 -2.32 -10.55
CA SER A 54 -3.18 -2.18 -11.86
C SER A 54 -4.60 -1.67 -11.73
N ALA A 55 -5.40 -2.24 -10.83
CA ALA A 55 -6.78 -1.80 -10.60
C ALA A 55 -6.87 -0.35 -10.08
N VAL A 56 -5.93 0.05 -9.20
CA VAL A 56 -5.87 1.45 -8.73
C VAL A 56 -5.50 2.41 -9.86
N ARG A 57 -4.75 1.96 -10.87
CA ARG A 57 -4.46 2.76 -12.09
C ARG A 57 -5.69 2.99 -12.97
N GLU A 58 -6.75 2.22 -12.78
CA GLU A 58 -8.04 2.41 -13.47
C GLU A 58 -8.87 3.55 -12.88
N LEU A 59 -8.39 4.23 -11.81
CA LEU A 59 -9.02 5.45 -11.32
C LEU A 59 -9.20 6.44 -12.47
N PRO A 60 -10.41 7.05 -12.59
CA PRO A 60 -10.72 7.88 -13.74
C PRO A 60 -9.69 9.00 -13.94
N PRO A 61 -9.01 9.07 -15.09
CA PRO A 61 -7.98 10.08 -15.36
C PRO A 61 -8.57 11.50 -15.43
N ALA A 62 -9.90 11.61 -15.43
CA ALA A 62 -10.60 12.89 -15.29
C ALA A 62 -10.37 13.52 -13.90
N TYR A 63 -10.21 12.71 -12.87
CA TYR A 63 -10.10 13.18 -11.47
C TYR A 63 -8.71 12.98 -10.86
N PHE A 64 -7.95 12.04 -11.37
CA PHE A 64 -6.68 11.64 -10.78
C PHE A 64 -5.53 11.78 -11.78
N ALA A 65 -4.38 12.24 -11.28
CA ALA A 65 -3.10 12.19 -11.96
C ALA A 65 -2.17 11.25 -11.19
N TYR A 66 -1.53 10.33 -11.89
CA TYR A 66 -0.56 9.42 -11.28
C TYR A 66 0.82 10.03 -11.28
N ASP A 67 1.40 10.17 -10.09
CA ASP A 67 2.78 10.56 -9.88
C ASP A 67 3.67 9.31 -9.88
N SER A 68 4.45 9.15 -10.93
CA SER A 68 5.33 7.98 -11.12
C SER A 68 6.56 8.00 -10.21
N VAL A 69 6.97 9.17 -9.75
CA VAL A 69 8.14 9.33 -8.86
C VAL A 69 7.78 8.86 -7.46
N TYR A 70 6.67 9.37 -6.93
CA TYR A 70 6.21 9.04 -5.58
C TYR A 70 5.19 7.91 -5.54
N LYS A 71 4.87 7.30 -6.73
CA LYS A 71 3.95 6.15 -6.88
C LYS A 71 2.59 6.35 -6.21
N ARG A 72 2.04 7.55 -6.33
CA ARG A 72 0.78 7.94 -5.70
C ARG A 72 -0.14 8.66 -6.69
N PHE A 73 -1.41 8.71 -6.35
CA PHE A 73 -2.38 9.53 -7.07
C PHE A 73 -2.52 10.89 -6.39
N SER A 74 -2.57 11.94 -7.18
CA SER A 74 -2.95 13.28 -6.75
C SER A 74 -4.25 13.67 -7.45
N LEU A 75 -4.98 14.60 -6.85
CA LEU A 75 -6.13 15.19 -7.51
C LEU A 75 -5.66 16.04 -8.70
N LYS A 76 -6.35 15.91 -9.82
CA LYS A 76 -6.01 16.67 -11.03
C LYS A 76 -6.40 18.16 -10.91
N GLN A 77 -7.43 18.45 -10.13
CA GLN A 77 -7.86 19.80 -9.82
C GLN A 77 -7.24 20.23 -8.49
N ASN A 78 -6.71 21.45 -8.46
CA ASN A 78 -6.29 22.05 -7.20
C ASN A 78 -7.53 22.45 -6.39
N ILE A 79 -7.56 22.08 -5.11
CA ILE A 79 -8.66 22.36 -4.19
C ILE A 79 -8.30 23.58 -3.37
N GLU A 80 -9.10 24.61 -3.48
CA GLU A 80 -8.87 25.85 -2.76
C GLU A 80 -9.67 25.91 -1.46
N PHE A 81 -8.97 26.33 -0.42
CA PHE A 81 -9.57 26.61 0.89
C PHE A 81 -9.56 28.11 1.19
N VAL A 82 -10.47 28.53 2.04
CA VAL A 82 -10.44 29.88 2.60
C VAL A 82 -9.16 30.03 3.42
N ILE A 83 -8.54 31.21 3.35
CA ILE A 83 -7.28 31.51 4.04
C ILE A 83 -7.41 31.18 5.54
N ASN A 84 -6.47 30.42 6.07
CA ASN A 84 -6.43 29.96 7.47
C ASN A 84 -7.65 29.18 7.95
N LYS A 85 -8.46 28.62 7.03
CA LYS A 85 -9.63 27.82 7.37
C LYS A 85 -9.62 26.45 6.63
N ASP A 86 -10.44 25.54 7.12
CA ASP A 86 -10.76 24.25 6.49
C ASP A 86 -12.02 24.29 5.61
N GLU A 87 -12.54 25.48 5.36
CA GLU A 87 -13.71 25.71 4.49
C GLU A 87 -13.29 25.74 3.02
N LEU A 88 -13.98 24.97 2.19
CA LEU A 88 -13.80 25.01 0.74
C LEU A 88 -14.28 26.34 0.19
N LYS A 89 -13.43 27.00 -0.61
CA LYS A 89 -13.69 28.32 -1.18
C LYS A 89 -14.76 28.29 -2.26
N ASN A 90 -14.75 27.24 -3.09
CA ASN A 90 -15.58 27.17 -4.30
C ASN A 90 -16.58 26.00 -4.23
N THR A 91 -17.79 26.24 -4.75
CA THR A 91 -18.81 25.17 -4.91
C THR A 91 -18.36 24.12 -5.92
N ASN A 92 -17.59 24.51 -6.94
CA ASN A 92 -17.03 23.59 -7.93
C ASN A 92 -16.09 22.56 -7.27
N ASP A 93 -15.29 22.98 -6.30
CA ASP A 93 -14.41 22.10 -5.55
C ASP A 93 -15.18 21.07 -4.73
N LYS A 94 -16.31 21.47 -4.12
CA LYS A 94 -17.22 20.52 -3.46
C LYS A 94 -17.74 19.46 -4.43
N THR A 95 -18.25 19.90 -5.57
CA THR A 95 -18.80 18.99 -6.61
C THR A 95 -17.72 18.03 -7.12
N TYR A 96 -16.51 18.55 -7.34
CA TYR A 96 -15.36 17.74 -7.76
C TYR A 96 -15.01 16.70 -6.72
N LEU A 97 -14.86 17.08 -5.46
CA LEU A 97 -14.54 16.14 -4.36
C LEU A 97 -15.61 15.07 -4.15
N LEU A 98 -16.88 15.38 -4.39
CA LEU A 98 -17.96 14.40 -4.38
C LEU A 98 -17.81 13.38 -5.52
N LYS A 99 -17.45 13.84 -6.72
CA LYS A 99 -17.17 12.93 -7.85
C LYS A 99 -15.96 12.04 -7.56
N VAL A 100 -14.90 12.60 -6.97
CA VAL A 100 -13.74 11.86 -6.51
C VAL A 100 -14.12 10.77 -5.50
N GLY A 101 -14.89 11.10 -4.48
CA GLY A 101 -15.33 10.13 -3.47
C GLY A 101 -16.18 9.00 -4.07
N ARG A 102 -17.10 9.32 -4.99
CA ARG A 102 -17.90 8.31 -5.71
C ARG A 102 -17.04 7.42 -6.60
N ALA A 103 -16.01 7.97 -7.25
CA ALA A 103 -15.09 7.19 -8.06
C ALA A 103 -14.28 6.20 -7.21
N ILE A 104 -13.79 6.63 -6.03
CA ILE A 104 -13.10 5.76 -5.08
C ILE A 104 -14.06 4.67 -4.56
N LYS A 105 -15.30 5.04 -4.23
CA LYS A 105 -16.31 4.06 -3.80
C LYS A 105 -16.55 3.01 -4.89
N GLY A 106 -16.74 3.43 -6.12
CA GLY A 106 -16.92 2.52 -7.26
C GLY A 106 -15.72 1.56 -7.43
N LEU A 107 -14.50 2.08 -7.31
CA LEU A 107 -13.29 1.24 -7.35
C LEU A 107 -13.28 0.22 -6.22
N THR A 108 -13.52 0.64 -4.97
CA THR A 108 -13.52 -0.27 -3.81
C THR A 108 -14.62 -1.34 -3.92
N ASP A 109 -15.79 -0.99 -4.47
CA ASP A 109 -16.88 -1.95 -4.72
C ASP A 109 -16.49 -3.00 -5.79
N VAL A 110 -15.78 -2.60 -6.85
CA VAL A 110 -15.22 -3.50 -7.87
C VAL A 110 -14.16 -4.42 -7.26
N LEU A 111 -13.25 -3.86 -6.47
CA LEU A 111 -12.17 -4.61 -5.81
C LEU A 111 -12.76 -5.63 -4.82
N LYS A 112 -13.80 -5.26 -4.06
CA LYS A 112 -14.52 -6.18 -3.18
C LYS A 112 -15.06 -7.40 -3.91
N LYS A 113 -15.68 -7.19 -5.06
CA LYS A 113 -16.24 -8.28 -5.89
C LYS A 113 -15.15 -9.16 -6.47
N LYS A 114 -14.09 -8.54 -7.00
CA LYS A 114 -12.99 -9.25 -7.67
C LYS A 114 -12.17 -10.12 -6.71
N TYR A 115 -12.00 -9.66 -5.47
CA TYR A 115 -11.19 -10.34 -4.45
C TYR A 115 -12.04 -10.88 -3.28
N SER A 116 -13.31 -11.18 -3.55
CA SER A 116 -14.21 -11.81 -2.58
C SER A 116 -13.59 -13.09 -2.02
N GLY A 117 -13.62 -13.24 -0.69
CA GLY A 117 -13.03 -14.40 0.02
C GLY A 117 -11.51 -14.29 0.28
N GLN A 118 -10.87 -13.17 -0.07
CA GLN A 118 -9.47 -12.89 0.28
C GLN A 118 -9.41 -11.81 1.36
N ASP A 119 -8.50 -11.96 2.32
CA ASP A 119 -8.26 -10.92 3.35
C ASP A 119 -7.42 -9.78 2.77
N ILE A 120 -8.03 -9.03 1.86
CA ILE A 120 -7.42 -7.85 1.25
C ILE A 120 -8.20 -6.64 1.68
N ARG A 121 -7.53 -5.71 2.34
CA ARG A 121 -8.06 -4.42 2.75
C ARG A 121 -7.30 -3.29 2.07
N TYR A 122 -7.94 -2.14 1.97
CA TYR A 122 -7.34 -0.94 1.39
C TYR A 122 -7.33 0.17 2.43
N VAL A 123 -6.29 0.97 2.42
CA VAL A 123 -6.24 2.23 3.16
C VAL A 123 -6.43 3.35 2.14
N ILE A 124 -7.47 4.15 2.36
CA ILE A 124 -7.68 5.40 1.63
C ILE A 124 -7.11 6.50 2.51
N LEU A 125 -5.91 6.94 2.19
CA LEU A 125 -5.26 8.03 2.91
C LEU A 125 -5.64 9.36 2.27
N ILE A 126 -6.29 10.23 3.06
CA ILE A 126 -6.56 11.61 2.70
C ILE A 126 -5.55 12.48 3.43
N GLU A 127 -4.63 13.06 2.70
CA GLU A 127 -3.53 13.86 3.24
C GLU A 127 -3.72 15.33 2.85
N GLY A 128 -3.74 16.21 3.85
CA GLY A 128 -3.68 17.65 3.64
C GLY A 128 -2.23 18.14 3.74
N MET A 129 -1.89 19.09 2.90
CA MET A 129 -0.62 19.81 2.93
C MET A 129 -0.87 21.31 3.08
N SER A 130 0.10 22.04 3.58
CA SER A 130 0.10 23.50 3.67
C SER A 130 1.35 24.11 3.06
N SER A 131 1.32 25.42 2.75
CA SER A 131 2.50 26.21 2.46
C SER A 131 3.46 26.23 3.64
N ALA A 132 4.74 26.45 3.37
CA ALA A 132 5.78 26.59 4.38
C ALA A 132 5.92 28.07 4.81
N ASP A 133 4.77 28.67 5.14
CA ASP A 133 4.72 30.02 5.70
C ASP A 133 4.92 30.01 7.23
N ASN A 134 4.95 31.20 7.83
CA ASN A 134 5.14 31.37 9.27
C ASN A 134 3.87 31.11 10.11
N TYR A 135 2.83 30.51 9.52
CA TYR A 135 1.62 30.19 10.27
C TYR A 135 1.85 29.05 11.26
N LYS A 136 1.68 29.35 12.55
CA LYS A 136 2.02 28.40 13.64
C LYS A 136 1.25 27.10 13.62
N ASN A 137 0.06 27.09 13.02
CA ASN A 137 -0.86 25.92 13.05
C ASN A 137 -0.92 25.18 11.71
N ASN A 138 0.13 25.25 10.87
CA ASN A 138 0.14 24.62 9.54
C ASN A 138 -0.20 23.12 9.58
N TYR A 139 0.29 22.38 10.59
CA TYR A 139 -0.01 20.95 10.74
C TYR A 139 -1.47 20.71 11.09
N LEU A 140 -2.01 21.47 12.04
CA LEU A 140 -3.43 21.37 12.45
C LEU A 140 -4.35 21.76 11.28
N LEU A 141 -4.02 22.83 10.58
CA LEU A 141 -4.79 23.30 9.41
C LEU A 141 -4.79 22.28 8.27
N SER A 142 -3.67 21.67 7.98
CA SER A 142 -3.57 20.63 6.95
C SER A 142 -4.41 19.41 7.30
N TYR A 143 -4.38 18.97 8.57
CA TYR A 143 -5.25 17.90 9.07
C TYR A 143 -6.74 18.29 8.96
N ALA A 144 -7.11 19.50 9.41
CA ALA A 144 -8.49 19.97 9.37
C ALA A 144 -9.05 20.01 7.94
N ARG A 145 -8.23 20.39 6.95
CA ARG A 145 -8.58 20.37 5.52
C ARG A 145 -8.82 18.95 5.00
N ALA A 146 -7.95 18.01 5.34
CA ALA A 146 -8.17 16.60 4.99
C ALA A 146 -9.43 16.04 5.66
N TRP A 147 -9.67 16.39 6.91
CA TRP A 147 -10.88 16.04 7.64
C TRP A 147 -12.14 16.65 7.04
N ALA A 148 -12.06 17.87 6.51
CA ALA A 148 -13.18 18.53 5.82
C ALA A 148 -13.63 17.73 4.58
N VAL A 149 -12.70 17.13 3.84
CA VAL A 149 -13.03 16.23 2.71
C VAL A 149 -13.80 15.01 3.20
N LYS A 150 -13.33 14.36 4.27
CA LYS A 150 -14.03 13.20 4.86
C LYS A 150 -15.44 13.59 5.32
N LYS A 151 -15.58 14.70 6.06
CA LYS A 151 -16.90 15.24 6.48
C LYS A 151 -17.83 15.52 5.28
N LEU A 152 -17.26 16.02 4.18
CA LEU A 152 -18.03 16.27 2.96
C LEU A 152 -18.58 14.97 2.37
N TRP A 153 -17.77 13.90 2.35
CA TRP A 153 -18.20 12.59 1.88
C TRP A 153 -19.30 12.00 2.77
N ASP A 154 -19.12 12.03 4.08
CA ASP A 154 -20.10 11.51 5.04
C ASP A 154 -21.46 12.20 4.91
N LYS A 155 -21.47 13.54 4.77
CA LYS A 155 -22.69 14.33 4.58
C LYS A 155 -23.43 14.04 3.27
N ASN A 156 -22.78 13.38 2.32
CA ASN A 156 -23.35 13.08 1.00
C ASN A 156 -23.42 11.57 0.73
N ASP A 157 -23.51 10.76 1.81
CA ASP A 157 -23.67 9.30 1.77
C ASP A 157 -22.59 8.56 0.96
N ILE A 158 -21.40 9.15 0.86
CA ILE A 158 -20.23 8.49 0.27
C ILE A 158 -19.53 7.73 1.40
N VAL A 159 -20.13 6.59 1.76
CA VAL A 159 -19.59 5.69 2.77
C VAL A 159 -18.86 4.55 2.07
N LEU A 160 -17.59 4.36 2.41
CA LEU A 160 -16.80 3.24 1.95
C LEU A 160 -17.04 2.04 2.88
N ASP A 161 -17.05 0.84 2.31
CA ASP A 161 -17.30 -0.37 3.08
C ASP A 161 -16.13 -0.67 4.05
N PRO A 162 -16.35 -0.63 5.37
CA PRO A 162 -15.29 -0.82 6.36
C PRO A 162 -14.73 -2.26 6.37
N SER A 163 -15.43 -3.22 5.76
CA SER A 163 -14.90 -4.58 5.58
C SER A 163 -13.80 -4.66 4.52
N VAL A 164 -13.71 -3.67 3.64
CA VAL A 164 -12.78 -3.63 2.50
C VAL A 164 -11.78 -2.51 2.62
N CYS A 165 -12.19 -1.34 3.13
CA CYS A 165 -11.31 -0.19 3.20
C CYS A 165 -11.44 0.59 4.51
N GLU A 166 -10.32 1.14 4.91
CA GLU A 166 -10.14 2.03 6.06
C GLU A 166 -9.79 3.42 5.54
N ILE A 167 -10.45 4.46 6.03
CA ILE A 167 -10.11 5.83 5.71
C ILE A 167 -9.18 6.36 6.79
N GLN A 168 -8.01 6.82 6.38
CA GLN A 168 -7.05 7.50 7.26
C GLN A 168 -6.93 8.97 6.85
N ILE A 169 -6.86 9.83 7.86
CA ILE A 169 -6.71 11.28 7.69
C ILE A 169 -5.34 11.68 8.21
N SER A 170 -4.60 12.42 7.39
CA SER A 170 -3.28 12.93 7.75
C SER A 170 -3.14 14.41 7.43
N GLY A 171 -2.34 15.11 8.23
CA GLY A 171 -1.93 16.46 7.97
C GLY A 171 -0.41 16.56 7.98
N SER A 172 0.20 16.78 6.82
CA SER A 172 1.65 16.89 6.67
C SER A 172 2.19 18.29 6.92
N GLY A 173 1.31 19.26 7.12
CA GLY A 173 1.71 20.64 7.38
C GLY A 173 2.65 21.18 6.33
N THR A 174 3.78 21.73 6.78
CA THR A 174 4.88 22.23 5.94
C THR A 174 5.84 21.13 5.47
N GLY A 175 5.65 19.89 5.94
CA GLY A 175 6.42 18.71 5.55
C GLY A 175 5.75 17.94 4.41
N GLY A 176 5.93 16.62 4.43
CA GLY A 176 5.38 15.70 3.43
C GLY A 176 6.29 15.48 2.22
N VAL A 177 6.08 14.35 1.58
CA VAL A 177 6.86 13.92 0.42
C VAL A 177 6.28 14.53 -0.85
N GLY A 178 7.14 14.90 -1.79
CA GLY A 178 6.76 15.45 -3.10
C GLY A 178 6.17 16.85 -3.05
N ARG A 179 6.72 17.70 -2.20
CA ARG A 179 6.41 19.12 -2.24
C ARG A 179 6.80 19.72 -3.59
N LEU A 180 5.98 20.62 -4.04
CA LEU A 180 6.23 21.39 -5.26
C LEU A 180 7.16 22.55 -4.92
N GLU A 181 7.99 22.95 -5.90
CA GLU A 181 8.93 24.05 -5.77
C GLU A 181 8.23 25.37 -5.42
N TYR A 182 7.10 25.64 -6.06
CA TYR A 182 6.30 26.81 -5.76
C TYR A 182 5.46 26.57 -4.51
N ASP A 183 5.84 27.18 -3.41
CA ASP A 183 5.38 26.83 -2.07
C ASP A 183 3.86 26.90 -1.89
N ILE A 184 3.18 27.93 -2.42
CA ILE A 184 1.73 28.10 -2.33
C ILE A 184 0.98 26.92 -2.98
N SER A 185 1.57 26.28 -3.98
CA SER A 185 1.00 25.10 -4.64
C SER A 185 0.98 23.86 -3.76
N ASN A 186 1.62 23.93 -2.59
CA ASN A 186 1.56 22.87 -1.59
C ASN A 186 0.31 22.93 -0.69
N GLN A 187 -0.50 23.97 -0.80
CA GLN A 187 -1.83 24.01 -0.18
C GLN A 187 -2.81 23.10 -0.94
N ARG A 188 -2.67 21.78 -0.77
CA ARG A 188 -3.41 20.78 -1.57
C ARG A 188 -3.83 19.57 -0.76
N ILE A 189 -4.76 18.83 -1.34
CA ILE A 189 -5.20 17.52 -0.84
C ILE A 189 -4.61 16.44 -1.74
N LEU A 190 -4.03 15.43 -1.13
CA LEU A 190 -3.59 14.21 -1.77
C LEU A 190 -4.49 13.06 -1.31
N ILE A 191 -4.81 12.16 -2.23
CA ILE A 191 -5.56 10.95 -1.89
C ILE A 191 -4.77 9.76 -2.42
N GLN A 192 -4.49 8.82 -1.53
CA GLN A 192 -3.76 7.60 -1.85
C GLN A 192 -4.64 6.39 -1.56
N VAL A 193 -4.60 5.43 -2.47
CA VAL A 193 -5.22 4.11 -2.28
C VAL A 193 -4.10 3.10 -2.09
N ILE A 194 -3.96 2.59 -0.88
CA ILE A 194 -2.87 1.71 -0.47
C ILE A 194 -3.44 0.34 -0.14
N PRO A 195 -2.98 -0.74 -0.77
CA PRO A 195 -3.38 -2.08 -0.37
C PRO A 195 -2.77 -2.41 1.00
N LYS A 196 -3.61 -2.85 1.93
CA LYS A 196 -3.20 -3.40 3.21
C LYS A 196 -3.16 -4.91 3.05
N ILE A 197 -1.97 -5.45 2.90
CA ILE A 197 -1.77 -6.90 2.82
C ILE A 197 -1.69 -7.40 4.25
N GLY A 198 -2.45 -8.46 4.57
CA GLY A 198 -2.43 -9.08 5.88
C GLY A 198 -1.00 -9.48 6.28
N THR A 199 -0.73 -9.46 7.58
CA THR A 199 0.51 -9.98 8.16
C THR A 199 0.70 -11.42 7.73
N LEU A 200 1.91 -11.74 7.30
CA LEU A 200 2.36 -13.12 7.14
C LEU A 200 2.37 -13.76 8.54
N GLU A 201 1.45 -14.67 8.81
CA GLU A 201 1.59 -15.65 9.88
C GLU A 201 2.43 -16.82 9.41
#